data_0910fb915adae9b507c4f5bfa5cbc156
#
_entry.id   0910fb915adae9b507c4f5bfa5cbc156
#
_cell.length_a   1.000
_cell.length_b   1.000
_cell.length_c   1.000
_cell.angle_alpha   90.00
_cell.angle_beta   90.00
_cell.angle_gamma   90.00
#
_symmetry.space_group_name_H-M   'P 1'
#
loop_
_entity.id
_entity.type
_entity.pdbx_description
1 polymer ?
#
loop_
_entity_poly.entity_id
_entity_poly.type
_entity_poly.pdbx_seq_one_letter_code
_entity_poly.pdbx_strand_id
1 'polypeptide(L)'
;MTYSLQMPRFSISQITTFAAPFADDVRAYAAAGADGIGIWEIKLREGGDGEALEQLQASGLESAAAVPAVPSILPLPLMEGPPEPAARIDAICASLHRLAPFRPSGVVCLTGPGSDRDTVVDGLRTIADEAAGIGLEVGLEPINRVGGEDWTMISSIPEAVELLDDVGRPALGIQFDTWHLWNTPTVLEDVERHVDRFVGVHVADWREPTRNWADRVLPGDGVADLPAILAALDRAGWNGLYDLEIFSDNGAFGNAWPDSLWDLDPDELARRGRDAFERVWAARIQRDVDRVSPGAL
;
A
#
# COMPACT_ATOMS: atom_id res chain seq x y z
N MET A 1 -27.26 -8.46 8.43
CA MET A 1 -25.91 -8.67 7.87
C MET A 1 -25.12 -9.50 8.86
N THR A 2 -24.48 -10.59 8.43
CA THR A 2 -23.61 -11.42 9.31
C THR A 2 -22.19 -11.00 9.06
N TYR A 3 -21.56 -10.35 10.05
CA TYR A 3 -20.14 -10.04 10.00
C TYR A 3 -19.31 -11.30 10.20
N SER A 4 -18.23 -11.43 9.45
CA SER A 4 -17.22 -12.43 9.76
C SER A 4 -16.57 -12.08 11.09
N LEU A 5 -16.61 -12.99 12.06
CA LEU A 5 -15.83 -12.87 13.30
C LEU A 5 -14.37 -13.30 13.09
N GLN A 6 -14.05 -13.80 11.88
CA GLN A 6 -12.72 -14.22 11.53
C GLN A 6 -11.83 -13.00 11.30
N MET A 7 -10.60 -13.07 11.81
CA MET A 7 -9.58 -12.08 11.49
C MET A 7 -9.28 -12.13 9.99
N PRO A 8 -9.14 -10.96 9.34
CA PRO A 8 -8.76 -10.91 7.94
C PRO A 8 -7.29 -11.27 7.80
N ARG A 9 -6.88 -11.51 6.57
CA ARG A 9 -5.48 -11.75 6.25
C ARG A 9 -4.68 -10.45 6.39
N PHE A 10 -3.63 -10.48 7.19
CA PHE A 10 -2.83 -9.30 7.54
C PHE A 10 -1.39 -9.48 7.08
N SER A 11 -0.82 -8.42 6.50
CA SER A 11 0.58 -8.34 6.12
C SER A 11 1.24 -7.09 6.66
N ILE A 12 2.55 -7.04 6.60
CA ILE A 12 3.35 -5.88 6.97
C ILE A 12 4.28 -5.54 5.82
N SER A 13 4.19 -4.32 5.32
CA SER A 13 5.07 -3.77 4.29
C SER A 13 6.47 -3.53 4.86
N GLN A 14 7.50 -3.88 4.10
CA GLN A 14 8.90 -3.77 4.52
C GLN A 14 9.36 -2.34 4.82
N ILE A 15 8.66 -1.33 4.33
CA ILE A 15 8.95 0.07 4.70
C ILE A 15 8.62 0.33 6.17
N THR A 16 7.73 -0.45 6.78
CA THR A 16 7.36 -0.33 8.20
C THR A 16 8.57 -0.53 9.11
N THR A 17 9.48 -1.42 8.73
CA THR A 17 10.76 -1.67 9.43
C THR A 17 11.94 -1.28 8.55
N PHE A 18 11.95 -0.03 8.09
CA PHE A 18 12.81 0.49 7.01
C PHE A 18 14.28 0.05 7.10
N ALA A 19 14.90 0.18 8.28
CA ALA A 19 16.32 -0.11 8.47
C ALA A 19 16.64 -1.62 8.61
N ALA A 20 15.63 -2.48 8.80
CA ALA A 20 15.86 -3.90 9.01
C ALA A 20 16.23 -4.60 7.69
N PRO A 21 17.15 -5.57 7.69
CA PRO A 21 17.40 -6.44 6.55
C PRO A 21 16.17 -7.31 6.20
N PHE A 22 16.08 -7.78 4.95
CA PHE A 22 14.99 -8.64 4.47
C PHE A 22 14.73 -9.86 5.38
N ALA A 23 15.79 -10.54 5.81
CA ALA A 23 15.70 -11.72 6.69
C ALA A 23 15.08 -11.39 8.06
N ASP A 24 15.39 -10.21 8.61
CA ASP A 24 14.85 -9.76 9.90
C ASP A 24 13.38 -9.38 9.75
N ASP A 25 12.98 -8.73 8.65
CA ASP A 25 11.57 -8.45 8.34
C ASP A 25 10.76 -9.75 8.28
N VAL A 26 11.22 -10.73 7.49
CA VAL A 26 10.54 -12.03 7.34
C VAL A 26 10.38 -12.72 8.70
N ARG A 27 11.44 -12.73 9.51
CA ARG A 27 11.40 -13.32 10.85
C ARG A 27 10.44 -12.60 11.78
N ALA A 28 10.53 -11.26 11.86
CA ALA A 28 9.72 -10.43 12.75
C ALA A 28 8.24 -10.49 12.39
N TYR A 29 7.90 -10.45 11.09
CA TYR A 29 6.52 -10.48 10.62
C TYR A 29 5.87 -11.85 10.84
N ALA A 30 6.59 -12.93 10.55
CA ALA A 30 6.12 -14.27 10.86
C ALA A 30 5.92 -14.46 12.38
N ALA A 31 6.84 -13.97 13.22
CA ALA A 31 6.71 -14.04 14.68
C ALA A 31 5.54 -13.20 15.22
N ALA A 32 5.20 -12.08 14.57
CA ALA A 32 4.02 -11.27 14.90
C ALA A 32 2.70 -11.90 14.42
N GLY A 33 2.74 -13.04 13.73
CA GLY A 33 1.55 -13.72 13.20
C GLY A 33 0.96 -13.05 11.96
N ALA A 34 1.77 -12.35 11.16
CA ALA A 34 1.34 -11.87 9.87
C ALA A 34 1.13 -13.06 8.89
N ASP A 35 0.20 -12.90 7.97
CA ASP A 35 -0.05 -13.85 6.89
C ASP A 35 0.81 -13.53 5.66
N GLY A 36 1.35 -12.30 5.56
CA GLY A 36 2.12 -11.86 4.42
C GLY A 36 3.10 -10.73 4.71
N ILE A 37 3.81 -10.34 3.66
CA ILE A 37 4.83 -9.29 3.63
C ILE A 37 4.68 -8.45 2.36
N GLY A 38 4.61 -7.13 2.49
CA GLY A 38 4.75 -6.20 1.37
C GLY A 38 6.22 -6.02 1.01
N ILE A 39 6.57 -6.25 -0.25
CA ILE A 39 7.97 -6.27 -0.69
C ILE A 39 8.39 -4.91 -1.24
N TRP A 40 9.47 -4.35 -0.72
CA TRP A 40 10.12 -3.17 -1.27
C TRP A 40 11.39 -3.56 -2.02
N GLU A 41 11.44 -3.34 -3.32
CA GLU A 41 12.56 -3.74 -4.17
C GLU A 41 13.90 -3.15 -3.70
N ILE A 42 13.89 -1.94 -3.14
CA ILE A 42 15.09 -1.29 -2.57
C ILE A 42 15.70 -2.05 -1.39
N LYS A 43 14.95 -2.95 -0.75
CA LYS A 43 15.45 -3.83 0.34
C LYS A 43 15.98 -5.17 -0.18
N LEU A 44 15.79 -5.49 -1.45
CA LEU A 44 16.38 -6.64 -2.10
C LEU A 44 17.83 -6.31 -2.47
N ARG A 45 18.77 -6.97 -1.81
CA ARG A 45 20.20 -6.81 -2.06
C ARG A 45 20.53 -7.21 -3.50
N GLU A 46 21.45 -6.50 -4.14
CA GLU A 46 21.94 -6.88 -5.46
C GLU A 46 22.50 -8.32 -5.45
N GLY A 47 22.03 -9.16 -6.37
CA GLY A 47 22.39 -10.58 -6.46
C GLY A 47 21.85 -11.45 -5.32
N GLY A 48 21.02 -10.91 -4.42
CA GLY A 48 20.45 -11.61 -3.27
C GLY A 48 19.03 -12.14 -3.44
N ASP A 49 18.43 -11.98 -4.61
CA ASP A 49 17.02 -12.28 -4.86
C ASP A 49 16.68 -13.77 -4.61
N GLY A 50 17.59 -14.68 -4.96
CA GLY A 50 17.40 -16.11 -4.70
C GLY A 50 17.36 -16.44 -3.20
N GLU A 51 18.27 -15.85 -2.41
CA GLU A 51 18.30 -16.01 -0.95
C GLU A 51 17.03 -15.43 -0.30
N ALA A 52 16.61 -14.23 -0.73
CA ALA A 52 15.39 -13.59 -0.24
C ALA A 52 14.13 -14.43 -0.55
N LEU A 53 14.07 -15.01 -1.75
CA LEU A 53 12.98 -15.89 -2.15
C LEU A 53 12.94 -17.17 -1.32
N GLU A 54 14.09 -17.79 -1.06
CA GLU A 54 14.19 -18.98 -0.19
C GLU A 54 13.74 -18.67 1.24
N GLN A 55 14.16 -17.52 1.80
CA GLN A 55 13.74 -17.05 3.13
C GLN A 55 12.24 -16.83 3.20
N LEU A 56 11.66 -16.16 2.20
CA LEU A 56 10.21 -15.94 2.11
C LEU A 56 9.45 -17.28 2.05
N GLN A 57 9.86 -18.19 1.18
CA GLN A 57 9.23 -19.51 1.05
C GLN A 57 9.30 -20.33 2.34
N ALA A 58 10.44 -20.27 3.04
CA ALA A 58 10.62 -20.98 4.31
C ALA A 58 9.76 -20.40 5.45
N SER A 59 9.42 -19.13 5.40
CA SER A 59 8.62 -18.46 6.44
C SER A 59 7.13 -18.80 6.37
N GLY A 60 6.62 -19.18 5.21
CA GLY A 60 5.19 -19.36 4.95
C GLY A 60 4.41 -18.05 4.76
N LEU A 61 5.08 -16.88 4.77
CA LEU A 61 4.45 -15.61 4.44
C LEU A 61 4.14 -15.54 2.94
N GLU A 62 2.98 -14.97 2.60
CA GLU A 62 2.63 -14.64 1.22
C GLU A 62 3.11 -13.22 0.86
N SER A 63 3.39 -12.98 -0.42
CA SER A 63 3.67 -11.61 -0.85
C SER A 63 2.37 -10.82 -0.97
N ALA A 64 2.31 -9.68 -0.29
CA ALA A 64 1.30 -8.64 -0.49
C ALA A 64 1.68 -7.77 -1.70
N ALA A 65 1.40 -6.47 -1.67
CA ALA A 65 1.86 -5.56 -2.72
C ALA A 65 3.40 -5.49 -2.76
N ALA A 66 3.95 -5.24 -3.93
CA ALA A 66 5.38 -4.95 -4.08
C ALA A 66 5.58 -3.53 -4.61
N VAL A 67 6.57 -2.82 -4.07
CA VAL A 67 6.93 -1.47 -4.49
C VAL A 67 8.24 -1.52 -5.27
N PRO A 68 8.25 -1.14 -6.56
CA PRO A 68 9.45 -1.15 -7.38
C PRO A 68 10.41 -0.02 -6.97
N ALA A 69 11.69 -0.15 -7.27
CA ALA A 69 12.70 0.86 -6.97
C ALA A 69 12.42 2.21 -7.65
N VAL A 70 11.80 2.17 -8.84
CA VAL A 70 11.28 3.34 -9.56
C VAL A 70 9.77 3.18 -9.67
N PRO A 71 8.96 3.75 -8.74
CA PRO A 71 7.54 3.44 -8.67
C PRO A 71 6.65 4.32 -9.56
N SER A 72 7.19 5.35 -10.21
CA SER A 72 6.36 6.33 -10.94
C SER A 72 6.76 6.52 -12.39
N ILE A 73 5.77 6.82 -13.25
CA ILE A 73 5.94 7.11 -14.67
C ILE A 73 6.60 8.47 -14.88
N LEU A 74 6.07 9.51 -14.23
CA LEU A 74 6.69 10.84 -14.24
C LEU A 74 7.65 10.98 -13.06
N PRO A 75 8.72 11.80 -13.18
CA PRO A 75 9.70 11.97 -12.12
C PRO A 75 9.10 12.44 -10.79
N LEU A 76 9.49 11.80 -9.70
CA LEU A 76 9.10 12.20 -8.34
C LEU A 76 10.18 13.06 -7.69
N PRO A 77 9.81 14.07 -6.89
CA PRO A 77 10.77 14.94 -6.22
C PRO A 77 11.68 14.25 -5.21
N LEU A 78 11.21 13.16 -4.58
CA LEU A 78 11.89 12.51 -3.45
C LEU A 78 12.46 11.12 -3.77
N MET A 79 12.08 10.53 -4.89
CA MET A 79 12.57 9.20 -5.28
C MET A 79 13.45 9.34 -6.51
N GLU A 80 14.74 9.07 -6.33
CA GLU A 80 15.70 9.09 -7.44
C GLU A 80 15.31 8.07 -8.52
N GLY A 81 15.62 8.41 -9.75
CA GLY A 81 15.34 7.56 -10.89
C GLY A 81 15.64 8.30 -12.20
N PRO A 82 15.46 7.64 -13.33
CA PRO A 82 15.64 8.28 -14.62
C PRO A 82 14.80 9.56 -14.75
N PRO A 83 15.34 10.62 -15.38
CA PRO A 83 14.59 11.87 -15.56
C PRO A 83 13.50 11.76 -16.64
N GLU A 84 13.66 10.84 -17.60
CA GLU A 84 12.76 10.70 -18.72
C GLU A 84 11.69 9.64 -18.46
N PRO A 85 10.39 9.91 -18.75
CA PRO A 85 9.31 8.96 -18.53
C PRO A 85 9.53 7.60 -19.18
N ALA A 86 10.02 7.57 -20.42
CA ALA A 86 10.30 6.32 -21.14
C ALA A 86 11.29 5.42 -20.37
N ALA A 87 12.38 5.99 -19.85
CA ALA A 87 13.35 5.24 -19.08
C ALA A 87 12.82 4.78 -17.71
N ARG A 88 11.86 5.51 -17.13
CA ARG A 88 11.16 5.09 -15.92
C ARG A 88 10.21 3.92 -16.19
N ILE A 89 9.48 3.96 -17.30
CA ILE A 89 8.62 2.85 -17.74
C ILE A 89 9.46 1.59 -17.96
N ASP A 90 10.62 1.71 -18.62
CA ASP A 90 11.55 0.58 -18.80
C ASP A 90 12.04 0.04 -17.45
N ALA A 91 12.35 0.92 -16.49
CA ALA A 91 12.76 0.53 -15.15
C ALA A 91 11.64 -0.20 -14.39
N ILE A 92 10.40 0.28 -14.48
CA ILE A 92 9.23 -0.39 -13.89
C ILE A 92 9.04 -1.79 -14.50
N CYS A 93 9.12 -1.90 -15.83
CA CYS A 93 9.04 -3.20 -16.52
C CYS A 93 10.15 -4.15 -16.07
N ALA A 94 11.37 -3.67 -15.89
CA ALA A 94 12.48 -4.47 -15.35
C ALA A 94 12.20 -4.94 -13.91
N SER A 95 11.63 -4.05 -13.06
CA SER A 95 11.21 -4.40 -11.70
C SER A 95 10.10 -5.46 -11.69
N LEU A 96 9.13 -5.42 -12.63
CA LEU A 96 8.13 -6.47 -12.76
C LEU A 96 8.78 -7.85 -12.92
N HIS A 97 9.76 -7.98 -13.82
CA HIS A 97 10.49 -9.25 -14.01
C HIS A 97 11.27 -9.69 -12.78
N ARG A 98 11.91 -8.76 -12.06
CA ARG A 98 12.64 -9.05 -10.83
C ARG A 98 11.73 -9.50 -9.71
N LEU A 99 10.56 -8.87 -9.58
CA LEU A 99 9.59 -9.14 -8.52
C LEU A 99 8.68 -10.34 -8.80
N ALA A 100 8.52 -10.75 -10.06
CA ALA A 100 7.64 -11.84 -10.46
C ALA A 100 7.87 -13.18 -9.70
N PRO A 101 9.12 -13.61 -9.40
CA PRO A 101 9.35 -14.83 -8.62
C PRO A 101 8.75 -14.79 -7.22
N PHE A 102 8.59 -13.61 -6.62
CA PHE A 102 8.00 -13.40 -5.30
C PHE A 102 6.46 -13.48 -5.32
N ARG A 103 5.83 -13.42 -6.49
CA ARG A 103 4.38 -13.50 -6.71
C ARG A 103 3.58 -12.49 -5.89
N PRO A 104 3.89 -11.19 -5.95
CA PRO A 104 3.11 -10.19 -5.23
C PRO A 104 1.66 -10.18 -5.73
N SER A 105 0.72 -9.76 -4.85
CA SER A 105 -0.69 -9.56 -5.22
C SER A 105 -0.87 -8.47 -6.28
N GLY A 106 0.05 -7.49 -6.30
CA GLY A 106 0.16 -6.43 -7.29
C GLY A 106 1.48 -5.70 -7.14
N VAL A 107 1.90 -5.00 -8.20
CA VAL A 107 3.07 -4.11 -8.16
C VAL A 107 2.59 -2.66 -8.20
N VAL A 108 2.96 -1.89 -7.18
CA VAL A 108 2.54 -0.49 -7.04
C VAL A 108 3.11 0.36 -8.18
N CYS A 109 2.26 1.21 -8.75
CA CYS A 109 2.65 2.19 -9.75
C CYS A 109 2.01 3.54 -9.44
N LEU A 110 2.81 4.61 -9.51
CA LEU A 110 2.38 5.99 -9.35
C LEU A 110 2.39 6.70 -10.70
N THR A 111 1.50 7.66 -10.87
CA THR A 111 1.55 8.52 -12.05
C THR A 111 2.79 9.42 -12.05
N GLY A 112 3.19 9.89 -10.86
CA GLY A 112 4.02 11.07 -10.70
C GLY A 112 3.23 12.37 -10.90
N PRO A 113 3.83 13.54 -10.60
CA PRO A 113 3.19 14.84 -10.70
C PRO A 113 3.08 15.34 -12.14
N GLY A 114 2.21 16.33 -12.34
CA GLY A 114 2.10 17.02 -13.62
C GLY A 114 0.75 16.81 -14.31
N SER A 115 0.69 17.13 -15.61
CA SER A 115 -0.53 17.12 -16.42
C SER A 115 -0.40 16.35 -17.74
N ASP A 116 0.71 15.66 -17.96
CA ASP A 116 0.95 14.86 -19.18
C ASP A 116 0.22 13.51 -19.09
N ARG A 117 -1.11 13.59 -19.21
CA ARG A 117 -2.00 12.43 -19.12
C ARG A 117 -1.71 11.40 -20.23
N ASP A 118 -1.41 11.86 -21.43
CA ASP A 118 -1.15 10.97 -22.58
C ASP A 118 0.08 10.10 -22.32
N THR A 119 1.17 10.68 -21.86
CA THR A 119 2.37 9.92 -21.45
C THR A 119 2.06 8.92 -20.34
N VAL A 120 1.24 9.30 -19.36
CA VAL A 120 0.86 8.39 -18.26
C VAL A 120 -0.02 7.25 -18.77
N VAL A 121 -1.03 7.52 -19.59
CA VAL A 121 -1.91 6.49 -20.15
C VAL A 121 -1.12 5.49 -21.02
N ASP A 122 -0.25 5.97 -21.89
CA ASP A 122 0.57 5.09 -22.76
C ASP A 122 1.61 4.31 -21.94
N GLY A 123 2.19 4.93 -20.92
CA GLY A 123 3.08 4.25 -19.97
C GLY A 123 2.38 3.14 -19.19
N LEU A 124 1.20 3.41 -18.66
CA LEU A 124 0.38 2.42 -17.95
C LEU A 124 -0.04 1.26 -18.85
N ARG A 125 -0.35 1.52 -20.15
CA ARG A 125 -0.61 0.46 -21.13
C ARG A 125 0.59 -0.45 -21.30
N THR A 126 1.78 0.13 -21.49
CA THR A 126 3.02 -0.62 -21.64
C THR A 126 3.31 -1.48 -20.40
N ILE A 127 3.22 -0.90 -19.22
CA ILE A 127 3.48 -1.59 -17.93
C ILE A 127 2.46 -2.72 -17.70
N ALA A 128 1.17 -2.45 -17.95
CA ALA A 128 0.12 -3.43 -17.75
C ALA A 128 0.19 -4.59 -18.77
N ASP A 129 0.55 -4.31 -20.02
CA ASP A 129 0.76 -5.35 -21.05
C ASP A 129 1.96 -6.24 -20.68
N GLU A 130 3.06 -5.67 -20.16
CA GLU A 130 4.22 -6.42 -19.64
C GLU A 130 3.84 -7.27 -18.42
N ALA A 131 3.14 -6.70 -17.43
CA ALA A 131 2.67 -7.42 -16.26
C ALA A 131 1.78 -8.61 -16.62
N ALA A 132 0.83 -8.40 -17.53
CA ALA A 132 -0.05 -9.46 -18.03
C ALA A 132 0.74 -10.60 -18.69
N GLY A 133 1.81 -10.27 -19.44
CA GLY A 133 2.68 -11.25 -20.11
C GLY A 133 3.40 -12.18 -19.16
N ILE A 134 3.61 -11.77 -17.90
CA ILE A 134 4.31 -12.55 -16.86
C ILE A 134 3.39 -12.96 -15.70
N GLY A 135 2.08 -12.71 -15.82
CA GLY A 135 1.07 -13.13 -14.85
C GLY A 135 1.05 -12.31 -13.56
N LEU A 136 1.40 -11.03 -13.63
CA LEU A 136 1.29 -10.05 -12.56
C LEU A 136 0.17 -9.05 -12.81
N GLU A 137 -0.24 -8.37 -11.75
CA GLU A 137 -1.11 -7.19 -11.78
C GLU A 137 -0.36 -5.95 -11.31
N VAL A 138 -0.81 -4.77 -11.76
CA VAL A 138 -0.27 -3.47 -11.37
C VAL A 138 -1.33 -2.71 -10.58
N GLY A 139 -0.95 -2.19 -9.43
CA GLY A 139 -1.80 -1.37 -8.58
C GLY A 139 -1.47 0.12 -8.76
N LEU A 140 -2.34 0.85 -9.45
CA LEU A 140 -2.24 2.30 -9.53
C LEU A 140 -2.67 2.91 -8.20
N GLU A 141 -1.80 3.68 -7.55
CA GLU A 141 -2.07 4.27 -6.24
C GLU A 141 -2.43 5.75 -6.33
N PRO A 142 -3.66 6.12 -5.96
CA PRO A 142 -4.04 7.51 -5.74
C PRO A 142 -3.41 8.05 -4.47
N ILE A 143 -2.79 9.24 -4.53
CA ILE A 143 -2.05 9.84 -3.41
C ILE A 143 -2.73 11.10 -2.91
N ASN A 144 -2.74 11.28 -1.59
CA ASN A 144 -3.25 12.48 -0.92
C ASN A 144 -2.47 13.73 -1.35
N ARG A 145 -3.19 14.79 -1.74
CA ARG A 145 -2.58 16.04 -2.19
C ARG A 145 -1.97 16.87 -1.05
N VAL A 146 -2.45 16.70 0.18
CA VAL A 146 -1.94 17.46 1.34
C VAL A 146 -0.51 17.07 1.72
N GLY A 147 -0.16 15.79 1.58
CA GLY A 147 1.17 15.28 1.89
C GLY A 147 1.99 14.85 0.66
N GLY A 148 1.45 15.03 -0.55
CA GLY A 148 2.02 14.47 -1.77
C GLY A 148 1.47 15.08 -3.06
N GLU A 149 1.03 16.35 -3.02
CA GLU A 149 0.50 17.01 -4.23
C GLU A 149 1.48 17.02 -5.41
N ASP A 150 2.78 17.02 -5.11
CA ASP A 150 3.86 16.92 -6.10
C ASP A 150 4.19 15.46 -6.48
N TRP A 151 3.35 14.48 -6.13
CA TRP A 151 3.63 13.06 -6.35
C TRP A 151 2.67 12.40 -7.34
N THR A 152 1.52 13.00 -7.60
CA THR A 152 0.46 12.32 -8.33
C THR A 152 -0.44 13.25 -9.13
N MET A 153 -0.97 12.70 -10.22
CA MET A 153 -2.08 13.32 -10.99
C MET A 153 -3.46 12.96 -10.42
N ILE A 154 -3.55 11.90 -9.61
CA ILE A 154 -4.80 11.35 -9.10
C ILE A 154 -4.78 11.25 -7.57
N SER A 155 -5.88 11.60 -6.91
CA SER A 155 -5.98 11.68 -5.45
C SER A 155 -7.28 11.09 -4.89
N SER A 156 -8.02 10.33 -5.70
CA SER A 156 -9.26 9.69 -5.29
C SER A 156 -9.50 8.39 -6.08
N ILE A 157 -10.36 7.51 -5.54
CA ILE A 157 -10.78 6.30 -6.24
C ILE A 157 -11.47 6.63 -7.58
N PRO A 158 -12.41 7.59 -7.67
CA PRO A 158 -13.02 7.94 -8.95
C PRO A 158 -12.01 8.42 -10.01
N GLU A 159 -11.01 9.24 -9.64
CA GLU A 159 -9.95 9.66 -10.58
C GLU A 159 -9.10 8.47 -11.05
N ALA A 160 -8.81 7.51 -10.16
CA ALA A 160 -8.11 6.29 -10.54
C ALA A 160 -8.96 5.45 -11.51
N VAL A 161 -10.24 5.24 -11.22
CA VAL A 161 -11.16 4.47 -12.09
C VAL A 161 -11.23 5.10 -13.48
N GLU A 162 -11.36 6.43 -13.58
CA GLU A 162 -11.36 7.13 -14.87
C GLU A 162 -10.06 6.85 -15.65
N LEU A 163 -8.91 6.90 -14.96
CA LEU A 163 -7.62 6.62 -15.60
C LEU A 163 -7.50 5.15 -16.03
N LEU A 164 -7.95 4.20 -15.19
CA LEU A 164 -7.98 2.78 -15.52
C LEU A 164 -8.85 2.52 -16.78
N ASP A 165 -9.99 3.18 -16.88
CA ASP A 165 -10.91 3.02 -18.01
C ASP A 165 -10.30 3.58 -19.31
N ASP A 166 -9.57 4.71 -19.24
CA ASP A 166 -8.82 5.26 -20.39
C ASP A 166 -7.67 4.32 -20.82
N VAL A 167 -6.99 3.68 -19.87
CA VAL A 167 -5.93 2.70 -20.15
C VAL A 167 -6.51 1.44 -20.79
N GLY A 168 -7.60 0.91 -20.25
CA GLY A 168 -8.33 -0.23 -20.81
C GLY A 168 -7.53 -1.54 -20.77
N ARG A 169 -6.81 -1.82 -19.69
CA ARG A 169 -6.02 -3.06 -19.49
C ARG A 169 -6.47 -3.81 -18.24
N PRO A 170 -6.80 -5.10 -18.36
CA PRO A 170 -7.31 -5.89 -17.23
C PRO A 170 -6.26 -6.16 -16.13
N ALA A 171 -4.97 -6.12 -16.45
CA ALA A 171 -3.89 -6.30 -15.49
C ALA A 171 -3.56 -5.02 -14.69
N LEU A 172 -4.38 -3.96 -14.83
CA LEU A 172 -4.24 -2.72 -14.08
C LEU A 172 -5.45 -2.55 -13.16
N GLY A 173 -5.20 -2.45 -11.86
CA GLY A 173 -6.19 -2.17 -10.84
C GLY A 173 -5.74 -1.04 -9.92
N ILE A 174 -6.35 -0.93 -8.75
CA ILE A 174 -6.10 0.13 -7.77
C ILE A 174 -5.33 -0.45 -6.57
N GLN A 175 -4.24 0.19 -6.18
CA GLN A 175 -3.66 0.07 -4.86
C GLN A 175 -4.36 1.09 -3.96
N PHE A 176 -5.20 0.61 -3.07
CA PHE A 176 -5.91 1.47 -2.12
C PHE A 176 -5.05 1.68 -0.88
N ASP A 177 -4.79 2.92 -0.48
CA ASP A 177 -4.09 3.25 0.77
C ASP A 177 -4.98 4.11 1.66
N THR A 178 -5.26 3.63 2.86
CA THR A 178 -6.07 4.34 3.85
C THR A 178 -5.47 5.68 4.24
N TRP A 179 -4.12 5.79 4.34
CA TRP A 179 -3.45 7.03 4.70
C TRP A 179 -3.63 8.13 3.65
N HIS A 180 -3.69 7.73 2.39
CA HIS A 180 -3.89 8.68 1.29
C HIS A 180 -5.34 9.08 1.10
N LEU A 181 -6.29 8.18 1.37
CA LEU A 181 -7.69 8.37 0.94
C LEU A 181 -8.71 8.52 2.08
N TRP A 182 -8.30 8.41 3.35
CA TRP A 182 -9.21 8.40 4.51
C TRP A 182 -10.17 9.60 4.56
N ASN A 183 -9.74 10.77 4.08
CA ASN A 183 -10.48 12.03 4.14
C ASN A 183 -11.15 12.41 2.81
N THR A 184 -11.15 11.55 1.81
CA THR A 184 -11.94 11.79 0.60
C THR A 184 -13.43 11.67 0.93
N PRO A 185 -14.28 12.63 0.51
CA PRO A 185 -15.67 12.73 1.00
C PRO A 185 -16.52 11.47 0.77
N THR A 186 -16.22 10.71 -0.28
CA THR A 186 -17.00 9.56 -0.74
C THR A 186 -16.25 8.22 -0.56
N VAL A 187 -15.18 8.19 0.26
CA VAL A 187 -14.30 7.01 0.35
C VAL A 187 -15.04 5.71 0.67
N LEU A 188 -16.04 5.74 1.55
CA LEU A 188 -16.78 4.53 1.94
C LEU A 188 -17.64 4.00 0.79
N GLU A 189 -18.34 4.89 0.10
CA GLU A 189 -19.17 4.58 -1.05
C GLU A 189 -18.34 4.14 -2.25
N ASP A 190 -17.17 4.75 -2.44
CA ASP A 190 -16.25 4.44 -3.54
C ASP A 190 -15.57 3.08 -3.31
N VAL A 191 -15.18 2.76 -2.08
CA VAL A 191 -14.69 1.43 -1.70
C VAL A 191 -15.76 0.36 -2.02
N GLU A 192 -17.01 0.56 -1.54
CA GLU A 192 -18.08 -0.39 -1.77
C GLU A 192 -18.41 -0.58 -3.26
N ARG A 193 -18.22 0.44 -4.07
CA ARG A 193 -18.53 0.42 -5.51
C ARG A 193 -17.42 -0.19 -6.36
N HIS A 194 -16.16 -0.05 -5.94
CA HIS A 194 -15.01 -0.31 -6.79
C HIS A 194 -14.00 -1.31 -6.21
N VAL A 195 -14.35 -2.02 -5.12
CA VAL A 195 -13.46 -3.02 -4.50
C VAL A 195 -13.01 -4.11 -5.47
N ASP A 196 -13.81 -4.43 -6.46
CA ASP A 196 -13.49 -5.39 -7.53
C ASP A 196 -12.36 -4.93 -8.46
N ARG A 197 -11.99 -3.64 -8.39
CA ARG A 197 -10.84 -3.06 -9.10
C ARG A 197 -9.59 -3.01 -8.21
N PHE A 198 -9.66 -3.39 -6.93
CA PHE A 198 -8.51 -3.32 -6.04
C PHE A 198 -7.61 -4.54 -6.20
N VAL A 199 -6.30 -4.30 -6.24
CA VAL A 199 -5.25 -5.33 -6.27
C VAL A 199 -4.47 -5.39 -4.96
N GLY A 200 -4.56 -4.35 -4.14
CA GLY A 200 -3.91 -4.28 -2.83
C GLY A 200 -4.56 -3.23 -1.93
N VAL A 201 -4.37 -3.41 -0.62
CA VAL A 201 -4.84 -2.48 0.41
C VAL A 201 -3.71 -2.20 1.39
N HIS A 202 -3.22 -0.95 1.41
CA HIS A 202 -2.32 -0.44 2.44
C HIS A 202 -3.12 0.16 3.61
N VAL A 203 -2.66 -0.09 4.83
CA VAL A 203 -3.30 0.39 6.06
C VAL A 203 -2.30 1.15 6.91
N ALA A 204 -2.60 2.41 7.17
CA ALA A 204 -1.94 3.26 8.16
C ALA A 204 -2.94 4.30 8.65
N ASP A 205 -2.62 4.98 9.76
CA ASP A 205 -3.47 6.03 10.31
C ASP A 205 -2.81 7.40 10.12
N TRP A 206 -3.64 8.44 10.13
CA TRP A 206 -3.26 9.83 9.91
C TRP A 206 -3.06 10.55 11.23
N ARG A 207 -1.82 11.04 11.46
CA ARG A 207 -1.52 11.94 12.59
C ARG A 207 -2.10 13.34 12.32
N GLU A 208 -2.77 13.93 13.28
CA GLU A 208 -3.30 15.29 13.18
C GLU A 208 -2.67 16.21 14.24
N PRO A 209 -1.99 17.31 13.88
CA PRO A 209 -1.56 17.59 12.50
C PRO A 209 -0.43 16.66 12.05
N THR A 210 -0.46 16.25 10.78
CA THR A 210 0.68 15.53 10.19
C THR A 210 1.85 16.49 9.96
N ARG A 211 3.08 16.02 10.22
CA ARG A 211 4.30 16.82 10.02
C ARG A 211 4.79 16.76 8.57
N ASN A 212 4.62 15.62 7.92
CA ASN A 212 4.90 15.40 6.50
C ASN A 212 4.37 14.03 6.03
N TRP A 213 4.72 13.62 4.81
CA TRP A 213 4.33 12.34 4.20
C TRP A 213 4.91 11.09 4.93
N ALA A 214 6.00 11.25 5.69
CA ALA A 214 6.64 10.19 6.46
C ALA A 214 6.35 10.32 7.97
N ASP A 215 5.10 10.65 8.32
CA ASP A 215 4.61 10.81 9.70
C ASP A 215 3.33 10.00 9.92
N ARG A 216 3.34 8.76 9.46
CA ARG A 216 2.23 7.84 9.67
C ARG A 216 2.27 7.26 11.08
N VAL A 217 1.10 6.90 11.62
CA VAL A 217 0.96 6.24 12.91
C VAL A 217 0.26 4.89 12.75
N LEU A 218 0.33 4.07 13.80
CA LEU A 218 -0.34 2.76 13.79
C LEU A 218 -1.87 2.93 13.74
N PRO A 219 -2.58 1.93 13.18
CA PRO A 219 -4.04 1.94 13.11
C PRO A 219 -4.69 2.20 14.48
N GLY A 220 -5.53 3.23 14.56
CA GLY A 220 -6.22 3.66 15.77
C GLY A 220 -5.45 4.64 16.65
N ASP A 221 -4.23 5.01 16.28
CA ASP A 221 -3.44 6.04 16.97
C ASP A 221 -3.56 7.42 16.30
N GLY A 222 -4.31 7.51 15.21
CA GLY A 222 -4.57 8.73 14.45
C GLY A 222 -6.03 9.16 14.47
N VAL A 223 -6.42 9.92 13.45
CA VAL A 223 -7.77 10.50 13.34
C VAL A 223 -8.62 9.93 12.20
N ALA A 224 -8.06 9.04 11.36
CA ALA A 224 -8.81 8.41 10.30
C ALA A 224 -9.90 7.48 10.86
N ASP A 225 -11.10 7.51 10.27
CA ASP A 225 -12.16 6.56 10.64
C ASP A 225 -11.88 5.17 10.02
N LEU A 226 -10.72 4.60 10.38
CA LEU A 226 -10.32 3.28 9.89
C LEU A 226 -11.37 2.19 10.18
N PRO A 227 -12.05 2.16 11.34
CA PRO A 227 -13.12 1.19 11.55
C PRO A 227 -14.22 1.26 10.49
N ALA A 228 -14.61 2.46 10.04
CA ALA A 228 -15.61 2.61 8.99
C ALA A 228 -15.09 2.16 7.62
N ILE A 229 -13.83 2.49 7.28
CA ILE A 229 -13.20 2.08 6.03
C ILE A 229 -13.04 0.56 5.98
N LEU A 230 -12.54 -0.07 7.06
CA LEU A 230 -12.40 -1.52 7.15
C LEU A 230 -13.77 -2.24 7.09
N ALA A 231 -14.82 -1.63 7.68
CA ALA A 231 -16.17 -2.15 7.55
C ALA A 231 -16.70 -2.07 6.12
N ALA A 232 -16.38 -1.01 5.37
CA ALA A 232 -16.74 -0.88 3.96
C ALA A 232 -16.05 -1.94 3.10
N LEU A 233 -14.73 -2.16 3.30
CA LEU A 233 -13.96 -3.21 2.63
C LEU A 233 -14.52 -4.62 2.93
N ASP A 234 -14.82 -4.91 4.20
CA ASP A 234 -15.38 -6.21 4.63
C ASP A 234 -16.76 -6.46 3.99
N ARG A 235 -17.65 -5.44 3.99
CA ARG A 235 -18.97 -5.53 3.33
C ARG A 235 -18.88 -5.70 1.82
N ALA A 236 -17.93 -5.01 1.21
CA ALA A 236 -17.68 -5.08 -0.23
C ALA A 236 -17.04 -6.40 -0.67
N GLY A 237 -16.58 -7.22 0.30
CA GLY A 237 -16.03 -8.55 0.05
C GLY A 237 -14.54 -8.57 -0.26
N TRP A 238 -13.77 -7.56 0.18
CA TRP A 238 -12.33 -7.62 0.09
C TRP A 238 -11.79 -8.84 0.85
N ASN A 239 -11.04 -9.68 0.15
CA ASN A 239 -10.50 -10.94 0.68
C ASN A 239 -8.97 -11.06 0.52
N GLY A 240 -8.31 -10.00 0.04
CA GLY A 240 -6.86 -9.90 -0.04
C GLY A 240 -6.21 -9.61 1.32
N LEU A 241 -4.91 -9.37 1.28
CA LEU A 241 -4.15 -8.96 2.46
C LEU A 241 -4.42 -7.47 2.78
N TYR A 242 -4.46 -7.17 4.08
CA TYR A 242 -4.39 -5.80 4.60
C TYR A 242 -2.94 -5.55 5.00
N ASP A 243 -2.24 -4.72 4.24
CA ASP A 243 -0.80 -4.52 4.36
C ASP A 243 -0.49 -3.26 5.18
N LEU A 244 0.06 -3.44 6.39
CA LEU A 244 0.45 -2.34 7.27
C LEU A 244 1.65 -1.61 6.66
N GLU A 245 1.46 -0.35 6.27
CA GLU A 245 2.50 0.45 5.63
C GLU A 245 2.80 1.73 6.41
N ILE A 246 3.88 1.71 7.20
CA ILE A 246 4.25 2.81 8.09
C ILE A 246 5.52 3.50 7.61
N PHE A 247 5.36 4.74 7.15
CA PHE A 247 6.46 5.69 7.00
C PHE A 247 6.57 6.51 8.30
N SER A 248 7.69 6.45 8.97
CA SER A 248 7.91 7.15 10.24
C SER A 248 9.37 7.59 10.33
N ASP A 249 9.67 8.76 9.74
CA ASP A 249 11.04 9.21 9.51
C ASP A 249 11.82 9.43 10.82
N ASN A 250 12.98 8.82 10.92
CA ASN A 250 13.93 8.96 12.04
C ASN A 250 15.24 9.67 11.63
N GLY A 251 15.19 10.40 10.52
CA GLY A 251 16.34 11.07 9.92
C GLY A 251 16.77 10.47 8.59
N ALA A 252 16.24 9.29 8.22
CA ALA A 252 16.56 8.62 6.95
C ALA A 252 16.16 9.45 5.73
N PHE A 253 15.07 10.22 5.83
CA PHE A 253 14.57 11.16 4.82
C PHE A 253 14.70 12.63 5.25
N GLY A 254 15.56 12.90 6.24
CA GLY A 254 15.90 14.26 6.67
C GLY A 254 15.07 14.82 7.82
N ASN A 255 14.11 14.08 8.37
CA ASN A 255 13.30 14.51 9.52
C ASN A 255 13.44 13.54 10.68
N ALA A 256 14.28 13.84 11.64
CA ALA A 256 14.48 13.03 12.85
C ALA A 256 13.35 13.27 13.87
N TRP A 257 12.21 12.62 13.69
CA TRP A 257 11.10 12.74 14.63
C TRP A 257 11.41 11.98 15.94
N PRO A 258 11.27 12.60 17.13
CA PRO A 258 11.65 11.95 18.39
C PRO A 258 10.74 10.79 18.80
N ASP A 259 9.62 10.64 18.15
CA ASP A 259 8.61 9.59 18.35
C ASP A 259 8.48 8.70 17.12
N SER A 260 9.54 8.62 16.31
CA SER A 260 9.56 7.78 15.12
C SER A 260 9.38 6.30 15.48
N LEU A 261 8.46 5.65 14.79
CA LEU A 261 8.26 4.20 14.90
C LEU A 261 9.44 3.41 14.31
N TRP A 262 10.20 4.00 13.40
CA TRP A 262 11.40 3.37 12.84
C TRP A 262 12.58 3.26 13.82
N ASP A 263 12.48 3.87 15.01
CA ASP A 263 13.46 3.70 16.10
C ASP A 263 13.16 2.47 16.97
N LEU A 264 12.01 1.83 16.77
CA LEU A 264 11.66 0.61 17.49
C LEU A 264 12.38 -0.60 16.90
N ASP A 265 12.60 -1.60 17.74
CA ASP A 265 13.01 -2.93 17.32
C ASP A 265 11.96 -3.51 16.33
N PRO A 266 12.38 -4.16 15.23
CA PRO A 266 11.47 -4.70 14.22
C PRO A 266 10.44 -5.69 14.79
N ASP A 267 10.81 -6.54 15.74
CA ASP A 267 9.87 -7.49 16.36
C ASP A 267 8.81 -6.74 17.19
N GLU A 268 9.23 -5.70 17.92
CA GLU A 268 8.32 -4.88 18.72
C GLU A 268 7.37 -4.08 17.82
N LEU A 269 7.88 -3.48 16.73
CA LEU A 269 7.03 -2.71 15.81
C LEU A 269 6.04 -3.61 15.08
N ALA A 270 6.47 -4.77 14.59
CA ALA A 270 5.61 -5.75 13.94
C ALA A 270 4.48 -6.21 14.87
N ARG A 271 4.81 -6.54 16.13
CA ARG A 271 3.84 -6.95 17.14
C ARG A 271 2.84 -5.81 17.46
N ARG A 272 3.32 -4.57 17.67
CA ARG A 272 2.44 -3.41 17.92
C ARG A 272 1.53 -3.14 16.72
N GLY A 273 2.06 -3.26 15.50
CA GLY A 273 1.28 -3.09 14.28
C GLY A 273 0.14 -4.10 14.18
N ARG A 274 0.43 -5.38 14.46
CA ARG A 274 -0.59 -6.43 14.54
C ARG A 274 -1.66 -6.13 15.59
N ASP A 275 -1.25 -5.85 16.82
CA ASP A 275 -2.16 -5.52 17.92
C ASP A 275 -3.04 -4.31 17.60
N ALA A 276 -2.48 -3.28 16.96
CA ALA A 276 -3.19 -2.08 16.54
C ALA A 276 -4.24 -2.39 15.47
N PHE A 277 -3.87 -3.13 14.44
CA PHE A 277 -4.79 -3.55 13.38
C PHE A 277 -5.95 -4.39 13.94
N GLU A 278 -5.68 -5.35 14.82
CA GLU A 278 -6.71 -6.19 15.45
C GLU A 278 -7.73 -5.36 16.24
N ARG A 279 -7.27 -4.36 16.97
CA ARG A 279 -8.17 -3.45 17.71
C ARG A 279 -9.10 -2.69 16.79
N VAL A 280 -8.57 -2.11 15.71
CA VAL A 280 -9.37 -1.36 14.73
C VAL A 280 -10.31 -2.28 13.97
N TRP A 281 -9.85 -3.47 13.60
CA TRP A 281 -10.71 -4.48 12.96
C TRP A 281 -11.88 -4.89 13.85
N ALA A 282 -11.64 -5.12 15.12
CA ALA A 282 -12.71 -5.44 16.07
C ALA A 282 -13.73 -4.30 16.21
N ALA A 283 -13.26 -3.04 16.20
CA ALA A 283 -14.13 -1.86 16.35
C ALA A 283 -15.04 -1.61 15.12
N ARG A 284 -14.73 -2.17 13.93
CA ARG A 284 -15.50 -1.96 12.69
C ARG A 284 -16.97 -2.36 12.81
N ILE A 285 -17.27 -3.41 13.58
CA ILE A 285 -18.65 -3.93 13.73
C ILE A 285 -19.53 -2.89 14.44
N GLN A 286 -19.05 -2.30 15.54
CA GLN A 286 -19.81 -1.27 16.25
C GLN A 286 -20.01 -0.03 15.38
N ARG A 287 -18.96 0.39 14.68
CA ARG A 287 -19.00 1.57 13.82
C ARG A 287 -20.01 1.43 12.69
N ASP A 288 -20.13 0.24 12.13
CA ASP A 288 -21.09 -0.03 11.06
C ASP A 288 -22.54 -0.08 11.58
N VAL A 289 -22.76 -0.65 12.76
CA VAL A 289 -24.08 -0.64 13.42
C VAL A 289 -24.55 0.80 13.68
N ASP A 290 -23.68 1.67 14.17
CA ASP A 290 -23.99 3.08 14.44
C ASP A 290 -24.31 3.85 13.15
N ARG A 291 -23.66 3.51 12.03
CA ARG A 291 -23.94 4.12 10.71
C ARG A 291 -25.29 3.69 10.14
N VAL A 292 -25.65 2.42 10.24
CA VAL A 292 -26.86 1.84 9.62
C VAL A 292 -28.11 2.13 10.46
N SER A 293 -27.97 2.41 11.74
CA SER A 293 -29.06 2.70 12.69
C SER A 293 -28.86 4.03 13.42
N PRO A 294 -28.75 5.17 12.72
CA PRO A 294 -28.64 6.47 13.37
C PRO A 294 -29.95 6.78 14.10
N GLY A 295 -30.00 6.52 15.41
CA GLY A 295 -31.14 6.93 16.26
C GLY A 295 -31.86 5.83 17.02
N ALA A 296 -31.25 4.68 17.24
CA ALA A 296 -31.77 3.61 18.14
C ALA A 296 -31.22 3.74 19.56
N LEU A 297 -31.22 4.95 20.15
CA LEU A 297 -31.03 5.23 21.58
C LEU A 297 -32.17 6.09 22.10
#